data_df3538f4f9124a4d6e6eac435b57d590
#
_entry.id   df3538f4f9124a4d6e6eac435b57d590
#
_cell.length_a   1.000
_cell.length_b   1.000
_cell.length_c   1.000
_cell.angle_alpha   90.00
_cell.angle_beta   90.00
_cell.angle_gamma   90.00
#
_symmetry.space_group_name_H-M   'P 1'
#
loop_
_entity.id
_entity.type
_entity.pdbx_description
1 polymer ?
#
loop_
_entity_poly.entity_id
_entity_poly.type
_entity_poly.pdbx_seq_one_letter_code
_entity_poly.pdbx_strand_id
1 'polypeptide(L)'
;MAEGCERNLLKSMEITRTSQYAFDFLNRHRRGAVHSVYKKTINLEMDGQLLAIQVSGSPLSPLSLITDQTAESLDTLKLQPGDPVLATAWSRKLLVGTHCFHWDKPAVVDLQLKGPDPRFTPFCDPELSGTVLELLNTYPPVGFVPLFVDVPASPAGTHAAPDPFLAQAETILRTGAPITDLIGLGIGLTPSGDDFLCGVLAGLTLLGLRDSQDFRHLSAEISRNLAKTNAISAAFLRCAMDGQFSEALVTLGSVSFSQSLQMFHDIGHSSGADTLCGLYFALCGLYFAFGKFS
;
A
#
# COMPACT_ATOMS: atom_id res chain seq x y z
N MET A 1 16.10 27.57 49.06
CA MET A 1 15.39 26.36 48.57
C MET A 1 14.95 26.65 47.16
N ALA A 2 15.71 26.20 46.22
CA ALA A 2 15.39 26.31 44.80
C ALA A 2 14.98 24.90 44.35
N GLU A 3 13.68 24.68 44.27
CA GLU A 3 13.12 23.44 43.71
C GLU A 3 13.40 23.40 42.22
N GLY A 4 14.08 22.36 41.84
CA GLY A 4 14.43 22.07 40.46
C GLY A 4 13.16 21.82 39.64
N CYS A 5 12.92 22.68 38.66
CA CYS A 5 12.04 22.41 37.54
C CYS A 5 12.78 21.38 36.66
N GLU A 6 12.58 20.09 36.93
CA GLU A 6 12.91 19.04 35.99
C GLU A 6 12.09 19.31 34.71
N ARG A 7 12.72 19.96 33.75
CA ARG A 7 12.24 19.96 32.37
C ARG A 7 12.24 18.50 31.92
N ASN A 8 11.09 17.86 31.92
CA ASN A 8 10.86 16.66 31.15
C ASN A 8 11.30 17.00 29.71
N LEU A 9 12.50 16.61 29.35
CA LEU A 9 12.97 16.59 27.99
C LEU A 9 12.03 15.61 27.28
N LEU A 10 10.97 16.15 26.63
CA LEU A 10 10.14 15.39 25.70
C LEU A 10 11.12 14.67 24.76
N LYS A 11 11.14 13.35 24.84
CA LYS A 11 12.01 12.52 24.02
C LYS A 11 11.72 12.90 22.56
N SER A 12 12.69 13.50 21.89
CA SER A 12 12.57 13.86 20.48
C SER A 12 12.38 12.58 19.68
N MET A 13 11.34 12.52 18.87
CA MET A 13 11.04 11.41 17.96
C MET A 13 11.37 11.85 16.55
N GLU A 14 12.15 11.04 15.85
CA GLU A 14 12.62 11.37 14.52
C GLU A 14 11.89 10.55 13.46
N ILE A 15 11.43 11.21 12.40
CA ILE A 15 11.07 10.56 11.16
C ILE A 15 12.36 10.32 10.40
N THR A 16 12.77 9.05 10.32
CA THR A 16 14.04 8.64 9.76
C THR A 16 13.99 8.33 8.28
N ARG A 17 12.78 7.94 7.79
CA ARG A 17 12.56 7.53 6.41
C ARG A 17 11.13 7.84 5.96
N THR A 18 10.98 8.30 4.73
CA THR A 18 9.68 8.62 4.15
C THR A 18 9.71 8.54 2.62
N SER A 19 8.54 8.48 1.99
CA SER A 19 8.41 8.65 0.54
C SER A 19 8.53 10.12 0.14
N GLN A 20 8.93 10.38 -1.10
CA GLN A 20 8.88 11.73 -1.67
C GLN A 20 7.44 12.29 -1.63
N TYR A 21 6.44 11.45 -1.92
CA TYR A 21 5.03 11.82 -1.87
C TYR A 21 4.60 12.32 -0.48
N ALA A 22 4.88 11.56 0.59
CA ALA A 22 4.55 11.96 1.95
C ALA A 22 5.35 13.17 2.42
N PHE A 23 6.63 13.26 2.04
CA PHE A 23 7.48 14.42 2.34
C PHE A 23 6.93 15.70 1.72
N ASP A 24 6.57 15.67 0.44
CA ASP A 24 5.98 16.81 -0.27
C ASP A 24 4.61 17.18 0.29
N PHE A 25 3.83 16.18 0.72
CA PHE A 25 2.55 16.38 1.34
C PHE A 25 2.70 17.14 2.67
N LEU A 26 3.60 16.73 3.56
CA LEU A 26 3.86 17.42 4.83
C LEU A 26 4.28 18.89 4.64
N ASN A 27 4.97 19.20 3.56
CA ASN A 27 5.40 20.56 3.26
C ASN A 27 4.25 21.47 2.78
N ARG A 28 3.09 20.91 2.41
CA ARG A 28 1.90 21.65 1.92
C ARG A 28 0.79 21.74 2.95
N HIS A 29 0.58 20.70 3.74
CA HIS A 29 -0.57 20.53 4.62
C HIS A 29 -0.16 20.74 6.08
N ARG A 30 -0.92 21.55 6.78
CA ARG A 30 -0.52 22.06 8.11
C ARG A 30 -1.41 21.58 9.25
N ARG A 31 -2.62 21.11 8.99
CA ARG A 31 -3.56 20.71 10.05
C ARG A 31 -4.29 19.44 9.68
N GLY A 32 -4.62 18.68 10.71
CA GLY A 32 -5.38 17.45 10.59
C GLY A 32 -5.73 16.90 11.96
N ALA A 33 -6.05 15.62 11.98
CA ALA A 33 -6.32 14.87 13.20
C ALA A 33 -5.78 13.43 13.07
N VAL A 34 -5.60 12.75 14.19
CA VAL A 34 -5.37 11.33 14.23
C VAL A 34 -6.63 10.63 13.72
N HIS A 35 -6.51 9.85 12.66
CA HIS A 35 -7.60 9.07 12.09
C HIS A 35 -7.79 7.74 12.84
N SER A 36 -6.71 7.00 13.05
CA SER A 36 -6.76 5.70 13.73
C SER A 36 -5.39 5.32 14.30
N VAL A 37 -5.40 4.50 15.34
CA VAL A 37 -4.20 4.07 16.07
C VAL A 37 -4.16 2.55 16.10
N TYR A 38 -3.03 1.97 15.70
CA TYR A 38 -2.76 0.54 15.73
C TYR A 38 -1.42 0.28 16.42
N LYS A 39 -1.12 -0.96 16.73
CA LYS A 39 0.09 -1.35 17.47
C LYS A 39 1.40 -0.81 16.86
N LYS A 40 1.49 -0.73 15.53
CA LYS A 40 2.71 -0.31 14.80
C LYS A 40 2.53 0.93 13.94
N THR A 41 1.32 1.52 13.93
CA THR A 41 0.96 2.58 12.99
C THR A 41 -0.04 3.55 13.60
N ILE A 42 0.18 4.84 13.40
CA ILE A 42 -0.75 5.92 13.69
C ILE A 42 -1.09 6.59 12.37
N ASN A 43 -2.33 6.46 11.92
CA ASN A 43 -2.78 7.14 10.71
C ASN A 43 -3.25 8.54 11.04
N LEU A 44 -2.81 9.49 10.26
CA LEU A 44 -3.15 10.90 10.34
C LEU A 44 -3.99 11.27 9.12
N GLU A 45 -5.09 11.98 9.33
CA GLU A 45 -5.87 12.57 8.25
C GLU A 45 -5.59 14.07 8.19
N MET A 46 -5.14 14.53 7.02
CA MET A 46 -4.84 15.93 6.75
C MET A 46 -5.42 16.31 5.39
N ASP A 47 -6.36 17.25 5.36
CA ASP A 47 -7.05 17.70 4.13
C ASP A 47 -7.62 16.55 3.27
N GLY A 48 -8.22 15.54 3.92
CA GLY A 48 -8.81 14.36 3.25
C GLY A 48 -7.80 13.34 2.71
N GLN A 49 -6.52 13.51 3.03
CA GLN A 49 -5.46 12.55 2.72
C GLN A 49 -4.93 11.90 3.99
N LEU A 50 -4.49 10.65 3.86
CA LEU A 50 -3.88 9.92 4.98
C LEU A 50 -2.35 9.91 4.86
N LEU A 51 -1.70 10.03 6.01
CA LEU A 51 -0.30 9.68 6.22
C LEU A 51 -0.22 8.67 7.37
N ALA A 52 0.84 7.88 7.40
CA ALA A 52 1.02 6.83 8.41
C ALA A 52 2.35 7.01 9.15
N ILE A 53 2.31 7.42 10.42
CA ILE A 53 3.46 7.31 11.31
C ILE A 53 3.64 5.83 11.65
N GLN A 54 4.83 5.30 11.39
CA GLN A 54 5.13 3.88 11.55
C GLN A 54 6.38 3.66 12.38
N VAL A 55 6.46 2.48 13.01
CA VAL A 55 7.64 2.06 13.76
C VAL A 55 8.85 1.85 12.84
N SER A 56 10.04 1.88 13.44
CA SER A 56 11.29 1.52 12.76
C SER A 56 11.20 0.14 12.11
N GLY A 57 11.75 0.01 10.89
CA GLY A 57 11.75 -1.23 10.13
C GLY A 57 10.42 -1.56 9.42
N SER A 58 9.42 -0.68 9.47
CA SER A 58 8.18 -0.87 8.69
C SER A 58 8.44 -0.81 7.19
N PRO A 59 7.67 -1.56 6.37
CA PRO A 59 7.75 -1.45 4.91
C PRO A 59 7.41 -0.02 4.47
N LEU A 60 8.18 0.48 3.49
CA LEU A 60 7.94 1.82 2.98
C LEU A 60 6.83 1.83 1.93
N SER A 61 5.84 2.67 2.17
CA SER A 61 4.72 2.94 1.26
C SER A 61 4.66 4.44 0.90
N PRO A 62 3.86 4.84 -0.09
CA PRO A 62 3.69 6.25 -0.44
C PRO A 62 3.26 7.15 0.74
N LEU A 63 2.55 6.58 1.70
CA LEU A 63 1.97 7.31 2.84
C LEU A 63 2.84 7.25 4.11
N SER A 64 4.01 6.60 4.07
CA SER A 64 4.81 6.26 5.24
C SER A 64 5.63 7.43 5.78
N LEU A 65 5.59 7.60 7.10
CA LEU A 65 6.49 8.38 7.93
C LEU A 65 7.12 7.41 8.94
N ILE A 66 8.21 6.75 8.54
CA ILE A 66 8.88 5.75 9.39
C ILE A 66 9.75 6.46 10.42
N THR A 67 9.55 6.13 11.68
CA THR A 67 10.22 6.76 12.80
C THR A 67 11.36 5.89 13.36
N ASP A 68 12.09 6.44 14.30
CA ASP A 68 13.06 5.74 15.15
C ASP A 68 12.39 4.95 16.30
N GLN A 69 11.05 4.98 16.40
CA GLN A 69 10.30 4.41 17.52
C GLN A 69 10.02 2.90 17.32
N THR A 70 9.92 2.19 18.45
CA THR A 70 9.40 0.81 18.51
C THR A 70 7.88 0.81 18.71
N ALA A 71 7.24 -0.36 18.58
CA ALA A 71 5.81 -0.51 18.83
C ALA A 71 5.43 -0.15 20.27
N GLU A 72 6.27 -0.54 21.23
CA GLU A 72 6.08 -0.22 22.64
C GLU A 72 6.19 1.29 22.89
N SER A 73 7.17 1.96 22.25
CA SER A 73 7.31 3.41 22.34
C SER A 73 6.10 4.14 21.77
N LEU A 74 5.59 3.74 20.59
CA LEU A 74 4.38 4.35 20.01
C LEU A 74 3.15 4.16 20.91
N ASP A 75 2.99 2.98 21.53
CA ASP A 75 1.87 2.72 22.44
C ASP A 75 1.89 3.62 23.69
N THR A 76 3.08 4.03 24.16
CA THR A 76 3.21 4.94 25.31
C THR A 76 2.68 6.33 25.04
N LEU A 77 2.52 6.74 23.76
CA LEU A 77 2.01 8.06 23.40
C LEU A 77 0.52 8.23 23.73
N LYS A 78 -0.22 7.13 23.86
CA LYS A 78 -1.65 7.10 24.22
C LYS A 78 -2.52 8.01 23.32
N LEU A 79 -2.11 8.16 22.06
CA LEU A 79 -2.86 8.93 21.07
C LEU A 79 -4.19 8.25 20.75
N GLN A 80 -5.18 9.08 20.43
CA GLN A 80 -6.54 8.64 20.12
C GLN A 80 -7.05 9.27 18.83
N PRO A 81 -7.98 8.63 18.12
CA PRO A 81 -8.67 9.26 17.01
C PRO A 81 -9.27 10.61 17.42
N GLY A 82 -9.04 11.64 16.58
CA GLY A 82 -9.45 13.01 16.84
C GLY A 82 -8.38 13.89 17.49
N ASP A 83 -7.29 13.35 18.02
CA ASP A 83 -6.17 14.16 18.52
C ASP A 83 -5.65 15.09 17.43
N PRO A 84 -5.38 16.39 17.75
CA PRO A 84 -5.00 17.36 16.74
C PRO A 84 -3.62 17.06 16.15
N VAL A 85 -3.50 17.32 14.85
CA VAL A 85 -2.23 17.22 14.11
C VAL A 85 -1.88 18.56 13.50
N LEU A 86 -0.61 18.97 13.65
CA LEU A 86 -0.08 20.19 13.08
C LEU A 86 1.31 19.96 12.49
N ALA A 87 1.44 20.07 11.19
CA ALA A 87 2.73 20.09 10.51
C ALA A 87 3.22 21.52 10.32
N THR A 88 4.47 21.77 10.74
CA THR A 88 5.12 23.08 10.63
C THR A 88 6.36 22.96 9.74
N ALA A 89 6.20 23.22 8.45
CA ALA A 89 7.22 22.99 7.43
C ALA A 89 8.54 23.75 7.68
N TRP A 90 8.47 25.02 8.12
CA TRP A 90 9.65 25.84 8.39
C TRP A 90 10.51 25.35 9.55
N SER A 91 9.91 24.69 10.55
CA SER A 91 10.61 24.09 11.70
C SER A 91 10.72 22.58 11.61
N ARG A 92 10.19 21.97 10.54
CA ARG A 92 10.15 20.53 10.31
C ARG A 92 9.66 19.73 11.50
N LYS A 93 8.54 20.20 12.11
CA LYS A 93 7.91 19.61 13.29
C LYS A 93 6.48 19.18 13.00
N LEU A 94 6.21 17.91 13.27
CA LEU A 94 4.87 17.31 13.23
C LEU A 94 4.41 17.12 14.68
N LEU A 95 3.48 17.96 15.11
CA LEU A 95 2.83 17.82 16.40
C LEU A 95 1.63 16.90 16.23
N VAL A 96 1.53 15.85 17.05
CA VAL A 96 0.41 14.91 17.10
C VAL A 96 -0.03 14.80 18.54
N GLY A 97 -1.22 15.34 18.85
CA GLY A 97 -1.63 15.57 20.23
C GLY A 97 -0.61 16.48 20.94
N THR A 98 0.02 15.98 21.99
CA THR A 98 1.07 16.67 22.76
C THR A 98 2.49 16.24 22.36
N HIS A 99 2.63 15.35 21.40
CA HIS A 99 3.91 14.76 21.00
C HIS A 99 4.48 15.46 19.76
N CYS A 100 5.83 15.50 19.67
CA CYS A 100 6.53 16.14 18.57
C CYS A 100 7.43 15.13 17.84
N PHE A 101 7.21 15.00 16.53
CA PHE A 101 8.07 14.29 15.60
C PHE A 101 8.82 15.31 14.75
N HIS A 102 10.10 15.04 14.48
CA HIS A 102 10.95 15.86 13.63
C HIS A 102 11.24 15.16 12.31
N TRP A 103 11.32 15.92 11.21
CA TRP A 103 11.73 15.39 9.90
C TRP A 103 12.83 16.22 9.25
N ASP A 104 13.89 16.52 10.06
CA ASP A 104 14.95 17.40 9.60
C ASP A 104 15.76 16.82 8.45
N LYS A 105 16.10 15.54 8.52
CA LYS A 105 16.92 14.85 7.51
C LYS A 105 16.45 13.39 7.31
N PRO A 106 15.20 13.14 6.96
CA PRO A 106 14.78 11.79 6.68
C PRO A 106 15.43 11.29 5.39
N ALA A 107 15.63 9.98 5.27
CA ALA A 107 15.91 9.36 3.98
C ALA A 107 14.62 9.42 3.14
N VAL A 108 14.61 10.25 2.11
CA VAL A 108 13.47 10.42 1.21
C VAL A 108 13.64 9.52 0.00
N VAL A 109 12.63 8.69 -0.29
CA VAL A 109 12.66 7.71 -1.39
C VAL A 109 11.58 8.06 -2.42
N ASP A 110 11.96 8.12 -3.69
CA ASP A 110 11.00 8.24 -4.79
C ASP A 110 10.33 6.88 -5.03
N LEU A 111 9.04 6.82 -4.78
CA LEU A 111 8.19 5.64 -4.98
C LEU A 111 7.31 5.74 -6.24
N GLN A 112 7.68 6.65 -7.15
CA GLN A 112 7.07 6.74 -8.47
C GLN A 112 7.49 5.54 -9.31
N LEU A 113 6.56 4.65 -9.62
CA LEU A 113 6.81 3.55 -10.54
C LEU A 113 6.92 4.11 -11.97
N LYS A 114 8.03 3.81 -12.61
CA LYS A 114 8.30 4.24 -13.99
C LYS A 114 8.07 3.06 -14.91
N GLY A 115 7.16 3.24 -15.86
CA GLY A 115 7.03 2.31 -16.98
C GLY A 115 8.24 2.42 -17.91
N PRO A 116 8.47 1.42 -18.76
CA PRO A 116 9.45 1.50 -19.82
C PRO A 116 9.05 2.58 -20.82
N ASP A 117 10.02 3.03 -21.61
CA ASP A 117 9.74 3.96 -22.71
C ASP A 117 8.73 3.31 -23.69
N PRO A 118 7.56 3.92 -23.94
CA PRO A 118 6.51 3.33 -24.77
C PRO A 118 6.98 2.94 -26.19
N ARG A 119 8.11 3.48 -26.61
CA ARG A 119 8.70 3.19 -27.93
C ARG A 119 9.38 1.84 -28.01
N PHE A 120 9.68 1.20 -26.86
CA PHE A 120 10.49 -0.03 -26.78
C PHE A 120 9.79 -1.18 -26.04
N THR A 121 8.53 -1.04 -25.69
CA THR A 121 7.87 -1.99 -24.80
C THR A 121 7.21 -3.12 -25.58
N PRO A 122 7.56 -4.39 -25.32
CA PRO A 122 6.71 -5.51 -25.66
C PRO A 122 5.45 -5.48 -24.76
N PHE A 123 4.30 -5.89 -25.33
CA PHE A 123 3.02 -6.02 -24.62
C PHE A 123 3.02 -7.03 -23.46
N CYS A 124 4.11 -7.70 -23.21
CA CYS A 124 4.30 -8.67 -22.14
C CYS A 124 5.79 -8.76 -21.82
N ASP A 125 6.13 -8.78 -20.53
CA ASP A 125 7.47 -9.14 -20.05
C ASP A 125 7.41 -10.53 -19.41
N PRO A 126 7.79 -11.60 -20.17
CA PRO A 126 7.72 -12.97 -19.68
C PRO A 126 8.66 -13.24 -18.49
N GLU A 127 9.77 -12.50 -18.39
CA GLU A 127 10.73 -12.65 -17.30
C GLU A 127 10.15 -12.08 -16.01
N LEU A 128 9.58 -10.89 -16.07
CA LEU A 128 8.94 -10.27 -14.91
C LEU A 128 7.70 -11.05 -14.46
N SER A 129 6.85 -11.48 -15.39
CA SER A 129 5.68 -12.29 -15.04
C SER A 129 6.06 -13.64 -14.45
N GLY A 130 7.15 -14.28 -14.93
CA GLY A 130 7.72 -15.49 -14.35
C GLY A 130 8.20 -15.26 -12.91
N THR A 131 8.94 -14.19 -12.66
CA THR A 131 9.40 -13.81 -11.32
C THR A 131 8.22 -13.56 -10.37
N VAL A 132 7.16 -12.88 -10.82
CA VAL A 132 5.96 -12.66 -10.01
C VAL A 132 5.27 -13.98 -9.68
N LEU A 133 5.15 -14.89 -10.64
CA LEU A 133 4.57 -16.21 -10.40
C LEU A 133 5.41 -17.04 -9.42
N GLU A 134 6.74 -16.99 -9.51
CA GLU A 134 7.63 -17.64 -8.54
C GLU A 134 7.42 -17.08 -7.12
N LEU A 135 7.29 -15.76 -6.97
CA LEU A 135 6.97 -15.13 -5.70
C LEU A 135 5.60 -15.62 -5.17
N LEU A 136 4.57 -15.65 -6.01
CA LEU A 136 3.23 -16.12 -5.62
C LEU A 136 3.24 -17.58 -5.14
N ASN A 137 4.04 -18.45 -5.77
CA ASN A 137 4.18 -19.85 -5.38
C ASN A 137 4.81 -20.05 -3.99
N THR A 138 5.41 -19.01 -3.41
CA THR A 138 5.95 -19.08 -2.04
C THR A 138 4.91 -18.79 -0.96
N TYR A 139 3.77 -18.22 -1.34
CA TYR A 139 2.73 -17.86 -0.38
C TYR A 139 1.83 -19.05 -0.02
N PRO A 140 1.37 -19.11 1.24
CA PRO A 140 0.26 -19.98 1.60
C PRO A 140 -1.03 -19.53 0.90
N PRO A 141 -2.13 -20.32 0.97
CA PRO A 141 -3.42 -19.97 0.38
C PRO A 141 -4.10 -18.82 1.14
N VAL A 142 -3.60 -17.59 0.94
CA VAL A 142 -4.11 -16.35 1.56
C VAL A 142 -4.64 -15.41 0.48
N GLY A 143 -5.61 -14.57 0.83
CA GLY A 143 -6.17 -13.58 -0.09
C GLY A 143 -6.61 -14.20 -1.42
N PHE A 144 -6.16 -13.62 -2.53
CA PHE A 144 -6.48 -14.07 -3.89
C PHE A 144 -5.48 -15.11 -4.45
N VAL A 145 -4.44 -15.49 -3.72
CA VAL A 145 -3.43 -16.48 -4.17
C VAL A 145 -4.07 -17.75 -4.75
N PRO A 146 -5.11 -18.37 -4.12
CA PRO A 146 -5.72 -19.59 -4.66
C PRO A 146 -6.39 -19.43 -6.04
N LEU A 147 -6.59 -18.21 -6.52
CA LEU A 147 -7.15 -17.95 -7.85
C LEU A 147 -6.07 -17.97 -8.96
N PHE A 148 -4.78 -17.90 -8.59
CA PHE A 148 -3.66 -17.73 -9.53
C PHE A 148 -2.63 -18.86 -9.50
N VAL A 149 -2.53 -19.59 -8.39
CA VAL A 149 -1.59 -20.70 -8.24
C VAL A 149 -2.29 -21.91 -7.63
N ASP A 150 -1.87 -23.11 -8.09
CA ASP A 150 -2.36 -24.35 -7.52
C ASP A 150 -1.76 -24.54 -6.12
N VAL A 151 -2.59 -24.34 -5.09
CA VAL A 151 -2.18 -24.58 -3.72
C VAL A 151 -2.43 -26.04 -3.38
N PRO A 152 -1.42 -26.81 -2.93
CA PRO A 152 -1.63 -28.20 -2.52
C PRO A 152 -2.70 -28.27 -1.42
N ALA A 153 -3.68 -29.17 -1.60
CA ALA A 153 -4.70 -29.39 -0.58
C ALA A 153 -4.01 -29.74 0.77
N SER A 154 -4.44 -29.09 1.84
CA SER A 154 -3.91 -29.37 3.17
C SER A 154 -4.05 -30.85 3.50
N PRO A 155 -3.01 -31.52 4.03
CA PRO A 155 -3.04 -32.97 4.32
C PRO A 155 -4.12 -33.41 5.31
N ALA A 156 -4.81 -32.49 5.93
CA ALA A 156 -5.76 -32.75 7.03
C ALA A 156 -7.23 -32.90 6.61
N GLY A 157 -7.57 -33.17 5.35
CA GLY A 157 -8.94 -33.58 4.96
C GLY A 157 -10.09 -32.62 5.33
N THR A 158 -9.78 -31.45 5.86
CA THR A 158 -10.76 -30.41 6.15
C THR A 158 -10.97 -29.59 4.87
N HIS A 159 -11.97 -29.97 4.07
CA HIS A 159 -12.55 -29.08 3.10
C HIS A 159 -13.23 -27.92 3.86
N ALA A 160 -12.45 -26.93 4.29
CA ALA A 160 -13.05 -25.66 4.65
C ALA A 160 -13.80 -25.16 3.42
N ALA A 161 -15.06 -24.75 3.58
CA ALA A 161 -15.80 -24.11 2.50
C ALA A 161 -14.91 -22.96 1.95
N PRO A 162 -14.85 -22.79 0.61
CA PRO A 162 -14.05 -21.72 0.04
C PRO A 162 -14.54 -20.40 0.65
N ASP A 163 -13.58 -19.53 0.98
CA ASP A 163 -13.90 -18.23 1.56
C ASP A 163 -14.91 -17.49 0.65
N PRO A 164 -16.02 -17.00 1.18
CA PRO A 164 -17.07 -16.38 0.38
C PRO A 164 -16.58 -15.26 -0.53
N PHE A 165 -15.58 -14.50 -0.12
CA PHE A 165 -15.02 -13.43 -0.95
C PHE A 165 -14.20 -13.98 -2.14
N LEU A 166 -13.54 -15.15 -1.99
CA LEU A 166 -12.83 -15.80 -3.10
C LEU A 166 -13.79 -16.24 -4.21
N ALA A 167 -14.90 -16.86 -3.87
CA ALA A 167 -15.90 -17.27 -4.85
C ALA A 167 -16.49 -16.06 -5.61
N GLN A 168 -16.69 -14.95 -4.91
CA GLN A 168 -17.12 -13.70 -5.53
C GLN A 168 -16.05 -13.12 -6.45
N ALA A 169 -14.78 -13.05 -6.00
CA ALA A 169 -13.66 -12.58 -6.81
C ALA A 169 -13.48 -13.43 -8.07
N GLU A 170 -13.53 -14.76 -7.93
CA GLU A 170 -13.46 -15.70 -9.06
C GLU A 170 -14.57 -15.43 -10.07
N THR A 171 -15.80 -15.21 -9.60
CA THR A 171 -16.94 -14.90 -10.46
C THR A 171 -16.69 -13.60 -11.24
N ILE A 172 -16.28 -12.53 -10.57
CA ILE A 172 -15.99 -11.25 -11.20
C ILE A 172 -14.91 -11.42 -12.28
N LEU A 173 -13.79 -12.07 -11.94
CA LEU A 173 -12.67 -12.24 -12.86
C LEU A 173 -12.99 -13.14 -14.05
N ARG A 174 -13.88 -14.14 -13.90
CA ARG A 174 -14.24 -15.10 -14.98
C ARG A 174 -15.36 -14.61 -15.88
N THR A 175 -16.30 -13.82 -15.37
CA THR A 175 -17.50 -13.43 -16.13
C THR A 175 -17.32 -12.15 -16.94
N GLY A 176 -16.19 -11.44 -16.77
CA GLY A 176 -15.98 -10.13 -17.39
C GLY A 176 -16.82 -9.02 -16.75
N ALA A 177 -17.30 -9.23 -15.50
CA ALA A 177 -17.89 -8.17 -14.71
C ALA A 177 -16.86 -7.02 -14.47
N PRO A 178 -17.30 -5.80 -14.18
CA PRO A 178 -16.38 -4.70 -13.92
C PRO A 178 -15.40 -5.06 -12.81
N ILE A 179 -14.09 -4.98 -13.09
CA ILE A 179 -13.04 -5.32 -12.12
C ILE A 179 -13.12 -4.44 -10.85
N THR A 180 -13.74 -3.27 -10.96
CA THR A 180 -14.00 -2.36 -9.83
C THR A 180 -15.06 -2.88 -8.86
N ASP A 181 -15.74 -3.98 -9.17
CA ASP A 181 -16.59 -4.68 -8.20
C ASP A 181 -15.79 -5.45 -7.15
N LEU A 182 -14.46 -5.56 -7.35
CA LEU A 182 -13.53 -6.04 -6.33
C LEU A 182 -13.26 -5.01 -5.22
N ILE A 183 -13.59 -3.72 -5.41
CA ILE A 183 -13.33 -2.67 -4.41
C ILE A 183 -14.05 -3.00 -3.10
N GLY A 184 -13.27 -3.05 -2.01
CA GLY A 184 -13.73 -3.38 -0.67
C GLY A 184 -13.97 -4.89 -0.44
N LEU A 185 -13.69 -5.75 -1.41
CA LEU A 185 -13.86 -7.20 -1.29
C LEU A 185 -12.68 -7.81 -0.54
N GLY A 186 -12.94 -8.46 0.57
CA GLY A 186 -11.94 -9.07 1.44
C GLY A 186 -12.06 -8.59 2.88
N ILE A 187 -11.09 -8.95 3.71
CA ILE A 187 -11.05 -8.61 5.14
C ILE A 187 -9.80 -7.77 5.46
N GLY A 188 -9.86 -7.00 6.57
CA GLY A 188 -8.71 -6.24 7.07
C GLY A 188 -8.76 -4.76 6.71
N LEU A 189 -7.62 -4.08 6.94
CA LEU A 189 -7.47 -2.63 6.69
C LEU A 189 -7.30 -2.31 5.22
N THR A 190 -6.73 -3.24 4.46
CA THR A 190 -6.62 -3.21 3.00
C THR A 190 -7.27 -4.49 2.47
N PRO A 191 -8.56 -4.45 2.08
CA PRO A 191 -9.24 -5.59 1.49
C PRO A 191 -8.50 -6.14 0.26
N SER A 192 -8.51 -7.46 0.09
CA SER A 192 -7.76 -8.16 -0.97
C SER A 192 -8.04 -7.61 -2.37
N GLY A 193 -9.30 -7.23 -2.65
CA GLY A 193 -9.69 -6.64 -3.93
C GLY A 193 -9.04 -5.28 -4.20
N ASP A 194 -8.83 -4.48 -3.17
CA ASP A 194 -8.18 -3.18 -3.29
C ASP A 194 -6.68 -3.32 -3.53
N ASP A 195 -6.02 -4.22 -2.79
CA ASP A 195 -4.60 -4.54 -2.99
C ASP A 195 -4.37 -5.14 -4.40
N PHE A 196 -5.28 -6.00 -4.85
CA PHE A 196 -5.28 -6.53 -6.21
C PHE A 196 -5.37 -5.41 -7.25
N LEU A 197 -6.27 -4.45 -7.09
CA LEU A 197 -6.41 -3.32 -8.01
C LEU A 197 -5.17 -2.41 -8.01
N CYS A 198 -4.51 -2.22 -6.86
CA CYS A 198 -3.20 -1.56 -6.81
C CYS A 198 -2.17 -2.33 -7.66
N GLY A 199 -2.15 -3.65 -7.58
CA GLY A 199 -1.31 -4.51 -8.41
C GLY A 199 -1.62 -4.40 -9.90
N VAL A 200 -2.89 -4.35 -10.30
CA VAL A 200 -3.31 -4.14 -11.69
C VAL A 200 -2.80 -2.79 -12.22
N LEU A 201 -2.99 -1.72 -11.46
CA LEU A 201 -2.49 -0.38 -11.84
C LEU A 201 -0.97 -0.35 -11.96
N ALA A 202 -0.25 -1.07 -11.09
CA ALA A 202 1.20 -1.23 -11.19
C ALA A 202 1.60 -1.98 -12.47
N GLY A 203 0.93 -3.08 -12.78
CA GLY A 203 1.18 -3.85 -14.00
C GLY A 203 0.94 -3.04 -15.26
N LEU A 204 -0.18 -2.32 -15.35
CA LEU A 204 -0.44 -1.41 -16.48
C LEU A 204 0.63 -0.32 -16.60
N THR A 205 1.14 0.18 -15.47
CA THR A 205 2.24 1.15 -15.46
C THR A 205 3.52 0.54 -16.01
N LEU A 206 3.89 -0.68 -15.57
CA LEU A 206 5.06 -1.40 -16.05
C LEU A 206 4.97 -1.82 -17.52
N LEU A 207 3.76 -2.01 -18.03
CA LEU A 207 3.50 -2.23 -19.45
C LEU A 207 3.52 -0.92 -20.28
N GLY A 208 3.86 0.22 -19.69
CA GLY A 208 3.88 1.51 -20.39
C GLY A 208 2.48 2.06 -20.73
N LEU A 209 1.43 1.52 -20.10
CA LEU A 209 0.04 1.85 -20.42
C LEU A 209 -0.58 2.92 -19.51
N ARG A 210 0.21 3.56 -18.67
CA ARG A 210 -0.28 4.59 -17.73
C ARG A 210 -1.02 5.73 -18.43
N ASP A 211 -0.60 6.11 -19.63
CA ASP A 211 -1.23 7.17 -20.42
C ASP A 211 -2.28 6.63 -21.40
N SER A 212 -2.61 5.35 -21.35
CA SER A 212 -3.62 4.72 -22.20
C SER A 212 -5.04 5.15 -21.82
N GLN A 213 -5.99 4.93 -22.73
CA GLN A 213 -7.40 5.14 -22.44
C GLN A 213 -7.91 4.17 -21.36
N ASP A 214 -7.42 2.92 -21.38
CA ASP A 214 -7.82 1.88 -20.43
C ASP A 214 -7.41 2.22 -19.01
N PHE A 215 -6.17 2.70 -18.79
CA PHE A 215 -5.71 3.13 -17.48
C PHE A 215 -6.54 4.32 -16.97
N ARG A 216 -6.80 5.31 -17.82
CA ARG A 216 -7.63 6.47 -17.44
C ARG A 216 -9.06 6.07 -17.10
N HIS A 217 -9.64 5.14 -17.87
CA HIS A 217 -10.97 4.62 -17.61
C HIS A 217 -11.03 3.87 -16.28
N LEU A 218 -10.10 2.91 -16.06
CA LEU A 218 -10.01 2.19 -14.80
C LEU A 218 -9.85 3.13 -13.61
N SER A 219 -8.96 4.11 -13.70
CA SER A 219 -8.74 5.11 -12.64
C SER A 219 -10.01 5.93 -12.36
N ALA A 220 -10.75 6.31 -13.39
CA ALA A 220 -12.02 7.03 -13.23
C ALA A 220 -13.09 6.16 -12.57
N GLU A 221 -13.18 4.87 -12.93
CA GLU A 221 -14.10 3.92 -12.30
C GLU A 221 -13.74 3.67 -10.84
N ILE A 222 -12.44 3.46 -10.53
CA ILE A 222 -11.98 3.33 -9.15
C ILE A 222 -12.36 4.58 -8.35
N SER A 223 -12.10 5.78 -8.88
CA SER A 223 -12.40 7.04 -8.21
C SER A 223 -13.88 7.18 -7.85
N ARG A 224 -14.79 6.76 -8.74
CA ARG A 224 -16.25 6.78 -8.49
C ARG A 224 -16.69 5.79 -7.42
N ASN A 225 -15.93 4.73 -7.22
CA ASN A 225 -16.27 3.61 -6.34
C ASN A 225 -15.50 3.61 -5.01
N LEU A 226 -14.62 4.58 -4.74
CA LEU A 226 -13.82 4.64 -3.51
C LEU A 226 -14.63 4.60 -2.21
N ALA A 227 -15.90 4.99 -2.25
CA ALA A 227 -16.80 4.89 -1.10
C ALA A 227 -17.20 3.45 -0.73
N LYS A 228 -16.89 2.46 -1.58
CA LYS A 228 -17.13 1.03 -1.29
C LYS A 228 -16.06 0.44 -0.36
N THR A 229 -14.94 1.12 -0.15
CA THR A 229 -13.87 0.69 0.74
C THR A 229 -13.62 1.67 1.89
N ASN A 230 -12.72 1.31 2.81
CA ASN A 230 -12.35 2.17 3.93
C ASN A 230 -11.35 3.27 3.52
N ALA A 231 -11.17 4.26 4.40
CA ALA A 231 -10.32 5.43 4.12
C ALA A 231 -8.85 5.08 3.86
N ILE A 232 -8.30 4.05 4.54
CA ILE A 232 -6.90 3.63 4.40
C ILE A 232 -6.69 3.05 3.01
N SER A 233 -7.54 2.10 2.62
CA SER A 233 -7.45 1.45 1.32
C SER A 233 -7.74 2.42 0.17
N ALA A 234 -8.72 3.32 0.34
CA ALA A 234 -8.98 4.39 -0.63
C ALA A 234 -7.76 5.31 -0.84
N ALA A 235 -6.98 5.58 0.21
CA ALA A 235 -5.75 6.37 0.09
C ALA A 235 -4.68 5.63 -0.74
N PHE A 236 -4.50 4.32 -0.54
CA PHE A 236 -3.58 3.53 -1.36
C PHE A 236 -4.01 3.44 -2.83
N LEU A 237 -5.30 3.25 -3.10
CA LEU A 237 -5.82 3.29 -4.47
C LEU A 237 -5.57 4.65 -5.15
N ARG A 238 -5.73 5.77 -4.44
CA ARG A 238 -5.37 7.10 -4.97
C ARG A 238 -3.88 7.19 -5.29
N CYS A 239 -3.01 6.74 -4.39
CA CYS A 239 -1.58 6.68 -4.64
C CYS A 239 -1.25 5.85 -5.89
N ALA A 240 -1.85 4.67 -6.04
CA ALA A 240 -1.64 3.80 -7.20
C ALA A 240 -2.09 4.46 -8.52
N MET A 241 -3.24 5.14 -8.54
CA MET A 241 -3.68 5.94 -9.70
C MET A 241 -2.69 7.06 -10.05
N ASP A 242 -2.03 7.65 -9.03
CA ASP A 242 -0.98 8.65 -9.22
C ASP A 242 0.39 8.03 -9.56
N GLY A 243 0.48 6.69 -9.65
CA GLY A 243 1.70 5.93 -9.95
C GLY A 243 2.65 5.80 -8.78
N GLN A 244 2.17 6.04 -7.57
CA GLN A 244 2.93 5.88 -6.33
C GLN A 244 2.63 4.51 -5.73
N PHE A 245 3.68 3.70 -5.52
CA PHE A 245 3.54 2.32 -5.06
C PHE A 245 4.45 2.02 -3.87
N SER A 246 4.31 0.84 -3.28
CA SER A 246 5.24 0.39 -2.24
C SER A 246 6.66 0.23 -2.76
N GLU A 247 7.65 0.36 -1.89
CA GLU A 247 9.04 0.12 -2.25
C GLU A 247 9.26 -1.28 -2.83
N ALA A 248 8.56 -2.29 -2.30
CA ALA A 248 8.60 -3.65 -2.83
C ALA A 248 8.25 -3.71 -4.33
N LEU A 249 7.22 -2.97 -4.75
CA LEU A 249 6.84 -2.88 -6.17
C LEU A 249 7.85 -2.08 -6.99
N VAL A 250 8.30 -0.94 -6.49
CA VAL A 250 9.20 -0.05 -7.25
C VAL A 250 10.58 -0.69 -7.46
N THR A 251 11.02 -1.53 -6.52
CA THR A 251 12.33 -2.21 -6.60
C THR A 251 12.26 -3.61 -7.21
N LEU A 252 11.07 -4.11 -7.54
CA LEU A 252 10.88 -5.42 -8.15
C LEU A 252 11.68 -5.52 -9.46
N GLY A 253 12.47 -6.60 -9.61
CA GLY A 253 13.37 -6.81 -10.73
C GLY A 253 14.71 -6.07 -10.62
N SER A 254 14.89 -5.16 -9.66
CA SER A 254 16.19 -4.48 -9.42
C SER A 254 16.90 -4.98 -8.17
N VAL A 255 16.23 -5.74 -7.33
CA VAL A 255 16.80 -6.41 -6.14
C VAL A 255 16.76 -7.93 -6.33
N SER A 256 17.47 -8.67 -5.47
CA SER A 256 17.45 -10.14 -5.54
C SER A 256 16.06 -10.71 -5.23
N PHE A 257 15.78 -11.93 -5.72
CA PHE A 257 14.53 -12.65 -5.44
C PHE A 257 14.25 -12.75 -3.94
N SER A 258 15.25 -13.11 -3.13
CA SER A 258 15.09 -13.19 -1.67
C SER A 258 14.73 -11.85 -1.03
N GLN A 259 15.28 -10.75 -1.52
CA GLN A 259 14.93 -9.41 -1.04
C GLN A 259 13.50 -9.05 -1.45
N SER A 260 13.11 -9.28 -2.71
CA SER A 260 11.73 -9.07 -3.16
C SER A 260 10.75 -9.88 -2.31
N LEU A 261 11.05 -11.16 -2.09
CA LEU A 261 10.21 -12.06 -1.28
C LEU A 261 10.01 -11.51 0.13
N GLN A 262 11.10 -11.12 0.80
CA GLN A 262 11.03 -10.54 2.14
C GLN A 262 10.21 -9.26 2.15
N MET A 263 10.46 -8.35 1.22
CA MET A 263 9.76 -7.06 1.15
C MET A 263 8.25 -7.21 0.95
N PHE A 264 7.81 -8.13 0.09
CA PHE A 264 6.38 -8.40 -0.11
C PHE A 264 5.74 -9.09 1.10
N HIS A 265 6.44 -10.01 1.76
CA HIS A 265 5.96 -10.64 3.00
C HIS A 265 5.81 -9.63 4.15
N ASP A 266 6.66 -8.60 4.21
CA ASP A 266 6.62 -7.57 5.25
C ASP A 266 5.43 -6.61 5.11
N ILE A 267 4.79 -6.52 3.92
CA ILE A 267 3.64 -5.62 3.70
C ILE A 267 2.42 -6.00 4.56
N GLY A 268 2.30 -7.26 4.95
CA GLY A 268 1.20 -7.73 5.80
C GLY A 268 0.78 -9.16 5.46
N HIS A 269 -0.29 -9.64 6.08
CA HIS A 269 -0.69 -11.04 6.00
C HIS A 269 -1.00 -11.51 4.57
N SER A 270 -1.81 -10.76 3.81
CA SER A 270 -2.17 -11.08 2.42
C SER A 270 -1.91 -9.94 1.44
N SER A 271 -1.76 -8.69 1.91
CA SER A 271 -1.71 -7.51 1.06
C SER A 271 -0.59 -7.55 0.01
N GLY A 272 0.60 -8.05 0.39
CA GLY A 272 1.70 -8.24 -0.55
C GLY A 272 1.36 -9.27 -1.64
N ALA A 273 0.76 -10.40 -1.24
CA ALA A 273 0.32 -11.45 -2.15
C ALA A 273 -0.81 -10.98 -3.08
N ASP A 274 -1.81 -10.29 -2.54
CA ASP A 274 -2.93 -9.76 -3.31
C ASP A 274 -2.46 -8.73 -4.35
N THR A 275 -1.50 -7.88 -3.98
CA THR A 275 -0.84 -6.97 -4.91
C THR A 275 -0.10 -7.72 -6.03
N LEU A 276 0.63 -8.79 -5.70
CA LEU A 276 1.30 -9.64 -6.69
C LEU A 276 0.30 -10.34 -7.61
N CYS A 277 -0.86 -10.80 -7.10
CA CYS A 277 -1.93 -11.38 -7.92
C CYS A 277 -2.44 -10.38 -8.97
N GLY A 278 -2.70 -9.14 -8.56
CA GLY A 278 -3.12 -8.08 -9.47
C GLY A 278 -2.06 -7.72 -10.50
N LEU A 279 -0.80 -7.66 -10.08
CA LEU A 279 0.34 -7.43 -10.96
C LEU A 279 0.46 -8.55 -12.00
N TYR A 280 0.42 -9.82 -11.57
CA TYR A 280 0.46 -10.99 -12.46
C TYR A 280 -0.69 -10.97 -13.46
N PHE A 281 -1.91 -10.69 -12.99
CA PHE A 281 -3.10 -10.57 -13.84
C PHE A 281 -2.90 -9.57 -14.98
N ALA A 282 -2.36 -8.40 -14.69
CA ALA A 282 -2.09 -7.38 -15.70
C ALA A 282 -0.95 -7.79 -16.65
N LEU A 283 0.17 -8.29 -16.12
CA LEU A 283 1.34 -8.69 -16.91
C LEU A 283 1.05 -9.85 -17.88
N CYS A 284 0.18 -10.79 -17.50
CA CYS A 284 -0.24 -11.88 -18.37
C CYS A 284 -1.27 -11.47 -19.44
N GLY A 285 -1.65 -10.19 -19.50
CA GLY A 285 -2.64 -9.72 -20.46
C GLY A 285 -4.07 -10.16 -20.15
N LEU A 286 -4.31 -10.78 -18.99
CA LEU A 286 -5.64 -11.23 -18.57
C LEU A 286 -6.59 -10.05 -18.40
N TYR A 287 -6.07 -8.89 -18.04
CA TYR A 287 -6.81 -7.64 -17.99
C TYR A 287 -7.50 -7.31 -19.33
N PHE A 288 -6.80 -7.49 -20.45
CA PHE A 288 -7.35 -7.22 -21.79
C PHE A 288 -8.28 -8.33 -22.30
N ALA A 289 -8.08 -9.56 -21.81
CA ALA A 289 -8.91 -10.71 -22.20
C ALA A 289 -10.30 -10.66 -21.55
N PHE A 290 -10.37 -10.21 -20.29
CA PHE A 290 -11.59 -10.18 -19.48
C PHE A 290 -12.14 -8.77 -19.26
N GLY A 291 -11.29 -7.75 -19.37
CA GLY A 291 -11.63 -6.35 -19.14
C GLY A 291 -12.14 -5.61 -20.39
N LYS A 292 -12.91 -6.24 -21.28
CA LYS A 292 -13.56 -5.51 -22.34
C LYS A 292 -14.57 -4.56 -21.72
N PHE A 293 -14.14 -3.30 -21.61
CA PHE A 293 -15.03 -2.20 -21.29
C PHE A 293 -15.98 -2.01 -22.47
N SER A 294 -17.24 -2.35 -22.27
CA SER A 294 -18.35 -2.00 -23.15
C SER A 294 -18.78 -0.56 -22.93
#